data_9071e12e0a162582eddc2679726cec90
#
_entry.id   9071e12e0a162582eddc2679726cec90
#
_cell.length_a   1.000
_cell.length_b   1.000
_cell.length_c   1.000
_cell.angle_alpha   90.00
_cell.angle_beta   90.00
_cell.angle_gamma   90.00
#
_symmetry.space_group_name_H-M   'P 1'
#
loop_
_entity.id
_entity.type
_entity.pdbx_description
1 polymer ?
#
loop_
_entity_poly.entity_id
_entity_poly.type
_entity_poly.pdbx_seq_one_letter_code
_entity_poly.pdbx_strand_id
1 'polypeptide(L)'
;MLNEEIGEDEIRKYVYFTETKQPLEPRKADEPYYLGKYVDNAYYFYYEKEQITTLNNEFQNTIQTKAGAYVIYADLCTLSDSELERYNITFKKIPRDITKL
;
A
#
# COMPACT_ATOMS: atom_id res chain seq x y z
N MET A 1 -24.77 -2.84 4.74
CA MET A 1 -24.39 -3.01 4.42
C MET A 1 -23.53 -2.90 3.42
N LEU A 2 -23.39 -2.05 2.81
CA LEU A 2 -22.51 -2.10 1.75
C LEU A 2 -21.09 -2.23 2.10
N ASN A 3 -20.66 -1.54 3.15
CA ASN A 3 -19.26 -1.56 3.50
C ASN A 3 -18.80 -2.94 3.91
N GLU A 4 -19.68 -3.77 4.40
CA GLU A 4 -19.29 -5.11 4.75
C GLU A 4 -19.04 -5.95 3.53
N GLU A 5 -19.58 -5.52 2.40
CA GLU A 5 -19.43 -6.28 1.18
C GLU A 5 -18.38 -5.73 0.27
N ILE A 6 -17.74 -4.64 0.65
CA ILE A 6 -16.62 -4.12 -0.11
C ILE A 6 -15.42 -4.99 0.20
N GLY A 7 -15.01 -5.79 -0.77
CA GLY A 7 -13.88 -6.68 -0.57
C GLY A 7 -12.58 -5.93 -0.62
N GLU A 8 -11.55 -6.54 -0.06
CA GLU A 8 -10.23 -5.96 -0.06
C GLU A 8 -9.76 -5.67 -1.48
N ASP A 9 -10.09 -6.56 -2.42
CA ASP A 9 -9.66 -6.37 -3.80
C ASP A 9 -10.25 -5.12 -4.43
N GLU A 10 -11.48 -4.77 -4.08
CA GLU A 10 -12.08 -3.56 -4.61
C GLU A 10 -11.41 -2.33 -4.06
N ILE A 11 -11.03 -2.36 -2.79
CA ILE A 11 -10.32 -1.24 -2.18
C ILE A 11 -8.95 -1.11 -2.82
N ARG A 12 -8.26 -2.23 -3.05
CA ARG A 12 -6.96 -2.21 -3.70
C ARG A 12 -7.04 -1.61 -5.09
N LYS A 13 -8.06 -1.99 -5.86
CA LYS A 13 -8.25 -1.43 -7.19
C LYS A 13 -8.46 0.06 -7.14
N TYR A 14 -9.29 0.50 -6.20
CA TYR A 14 -9.57 1.92 -6.07
C TYR A 14 -8.30 2.73 -5.74
N VAL A 15 -7.53 2.23 -4.78
CA VAL A 15 -6.32 2.93 -4.36
C VAL A 15 -5.32 3.00 -5.52
N TYR A 16 -5.08 1.88 -6.18
CA TYR A 16 -4.12 1.87 -7.26
C TYR A 16 -4.55 2.74 -8.43
N PHE A 17 -5.84 2.69 -8.77
CA PHE A 17 -6.36 3.52 -9.86
C PHE A 17 -6.27 5.00 -9.52
N THR A 18 -6.51 5.35 -8.25
CA THR A 18 -6.41 6.74 -7.81
C THR A 18 -4.99 7.25 -7.99
N GLU A 19 -4.00 6.38 -7.74
CA GLU A 19 -2.60 6.78 -7.85
C GLU A 19 -2.09 6.79 -9.28
N THR A 20 -2.51 5.85 -10.10
CA THR A 20 -1.87 5.60 -11.39
C THR A 20 -2.79 5.66 -12.59
N LYS A 21 -4.11 5.61 -12.39
CA LYS A 21 -5.10 5.48 -13.45
C LYS A 21 -4.91 4.19 -14.24
N GLN A 22 -4.26 3.19 -13.61
CA GLN A 22 -3.98 1.93 -14.26
C GLN A 22 -4.73 0.80 -13.55
N PRO A 23 -5.02 -0.29 -14.25
CA PRO A 23 -5.65 -1.44 -13.59
C PRO A 23 -4.67 -2.10 -12.62
N LEU A 24 -5.25 -2.74 -11.60
CA LEU A 24 -4.46 -3.42 -10.59
C LEU A 24 -3.71 -4.61 -11.20
N GLU A 25 -2.44 -4.78 -10.82
CA GLU A 25 -1.68 -5.93 -11.27
C GLU A 25 -2.06 -7.17 -10.45
N PRO A 26 -1.81 -8.37 -10.98
CA PRO A 26 -2.10 -9.59 -10.23
C PRO A 26 -1.35 -9.62 -8.91
N ARG A 27 -1.99 -10.20 -7.89
CA ARG A 27 -1.39 -10.28 -6.56
C ARG A 27 -0.19 -11.23 -6.59
N LYS A 28 0.90 -10.83 -5.95
CA LYS A 28 2.09 -11.66 -5.85
C LYS A 28 2.03 -12.47 -4.56
N ALA A 29 2.39 -13.75 -4.64
CA ALA A 29 2.36 -14.62 -3.48
C ALA A 29 3.34 -14.18 -2.40
N ASP A 30 4.51 -13.70 -2.80
CA ASP A 30 5.54 -13.30 -1.85
C ASP A 30 5.48 -11.82 -1.47
N GLU A 31 4.57 -11.07 -2.08
CA GLU A 31 4.34 -9.67 -1.72
C GLU A 31 2.85 -9.41 -1.73
N PRO A 32 2.13 -9.89 -0.72
CA PRO A 32 0.65 -9.81 -0.75
C PRO A 32 0.08 -8.40 -0.73
N TYR A 33 0.88 -7.42 -0.31
CA TYR A 33 0.40 -6.04 -0.25
C TYR A 33 0.79 -5.21 -1.47
N TYR A 34 1.50 -5.82 -2.41
CA TYR A 34 1.94 -5.14 -3.62
C TYR A 34 0.75 -4.86 -4.54
N LEU A 35 0.66 -3.62 -5.01
CA LEU A 35 -0.42 -3.23 -5.93
C LEU A 35 0.05 -3.26 -7.38
N GLY A 36 1.22 -2.72 -7.64
CA GLY A 36 1.73 -2.65 -8.99
C GLY A 36 2.86 -1.67 -9.08
N LYS A 37 3.48 -1.58 -10.24
CA LYS A 37 4.56 -0.65 -10.49
C LYS A 37 4.23 0.17 -11.72
N TYR A 38 4.33 1.49 -11.60
CA TYR A 38 4.00 2.37 -12.71
C TYR A 38 5.02 3.51 -12.74
N VAL A 39 5.67 3.69 -13.86
CA VAL A 39 6.67 4.76 -14.07
C VAL A 39 7.72 4.76 -12.96
N ASP A 40 8.31 3.63 -12.68
CA ASP A 40 9.38 3.48 -11.68
C ASP A 40 8.94 3.70 -10.24
N ASN A 41 7.65 3.76 -9.96
CA ASN A 41 7.12 3.81 -8.60
C ASN A 41 6.40 2.51 -8.30
N ALA A 42 6.74 1.86 -7.19
CA ALA A 42 6.04 0.67 -6.75
C ALA A 42 5.04 1.07 -5.67
N TYR A 43 3.86 0.48 -5.72
CA TYR A 43 2.76 0.86 -4.84
C TYR A 43 2.37 -0.31 -3.96
N TYR A 44 2.22 -0.05 -2.66
CA TYR A 44 1.87 -1.07 -1.67
C TYR A 44 0.70 -0.59 -0.83
N PHE A 45 -0.20 -1.51 -0.51
CA PHE A 45 -1.36 -1.21 0.33
C PHE A 45 -1.30 -2.18 1.50
N TYR A 46 -0.64 -1.76 2.58
CA TYR A 46 -0.44 -2.60 3.75
C TYR A 46 -1.68 -2.48 4.63
N TYR A 47 -2.70 -3.21 4.26
CA TYR A 47 -4.02 -3.11 4.86
C TYR A 47 -4.45 -4.46 5.42
N GLU A 48 -4.91 -4.44 6.67
CA GLU A 48 -5.56 -5.59 7.28
C GLU A 48 -6.88 -5.09 7.83
N LYS A 49 -7.96 -5.79 7.53
CA LYS A 49 -9.27 -5.31 7.85
C LYS A 49 -9.48 -5.17 9.37
N GLU A 50 -8.95 -6.12 10.12
CA GLU A 50 -9.19 -6.20 11.55
C GLU A 50 -8.03 -5.71 12.40
N GLN A 51 -7.00 -5.18 11.81
CA GLN A 51 -5.80 -4.80 12.55
C GLN A 51 -5.25 -3.47 12.08
N ILE A 52 -4.58 -2.79 13.00
CA ILE A 52 -3.82 -1.59 12.65
C ILE A 52 -2.49 -2.02 12.07
N THR A 53 -2.13 -1.50 10.91
CA THR A 53 -0.86 -1.83 10.29
C THR A 53 0.12 -0.69 10.47
N THR A 54 1.40 -1.02 10.55
CA THR A 54 2.44 -0.03 10.76
C THR A 54 3.57 -0.23 9.75
N LEU A 55 3.85 0.83 9.00
CA LEU A 55 5.03 0.81 8.12
C LEU A 55 6.25 0.98 9.00
N ASN A 56 7.07 -0.05 9.06
CA ASN A 56 8.25 -0.06 9.91
C ASN A 56 9.39 -0.76 9.18
N ASN A 57 10.53 -0.93 9.86
CA ASN A 57 11.68 -1.56 9.23
C ASN A 57 11.41 -3.01 8.85
N GLU A 58 10.61 -3.71 9.63
CA GLU A 58 10.28 -5.09 9.30
C GLU A 58 9.53 -5.17 7.99
N PHE A 59 8.54 -4.31 7.81
CA PHE A 59 7.79 -4.32 6.56
C PHE A 59 8.68 -3.90 5.40
N GLN A 60 9.49 -2.87 5.61
CA GLN A 60 10.37 -2.38 4.55
C GLN A 60 11.32 -3.47 4.09
N ASN A 61 11.78 -4.32 5.01
CA ASN A 61 12.69 -5.40 4.65
C ASN A 61 12.02 -6.50 3.85
N THR A 62 10.69 -6.56 3.81
CA THR A 62 9.99 -7.58 3.02
C THR A 62 9.78 -7.15 1.58
N ILE A 63 10.10 -5.91 1.24
CA ILE A 63 9.88 -5.40 -0.11
C ILE A 63 10.91 -6.03 -1.05
N GLN A 64 10.43 -6.70 -2.09
CA GLN A 64 11.28 -7.37 -3.05
C GLN A 64 11.29 -6.72 -4.42
N THR A 65 10.25 -5.96 -4.74
CA THR A 65 10.16 -5.30 -6.04
C THR A 65 11.12 -4.13 -6.05
N LYS A 66 11.93 -4.04 -7.08
CA LYS A 66 12.86 -2.94 -7.22
C LYS A 66 12.23 -1.79 -8.00
N ALA A 67 12.34 -0.60 -7.46
CA ALA A 67 11.78 0.58 -8.10
C ALA A 67 12.59 1.79 -7.66
N GLY A 68 12.43 2.90 -8.40
CA GLY A 68 13.11 4.13 -8.04
C GLY A 68 12.50 4.78 -6.82
N ALA A 69 11.22 4.53 -6.59
CA ALA A 69 10.53 5.06 -5.41
C ALA A 69 9.39 4.14 -5.04
N TYR A 70 8.88 4.31 -3.82
CA TYR A 70 7.82 3.46 -3.29
C TYR A 70 6.75 4.33 -2.66
N VAL A 71 5.49 3.99 -2.90
CA VAL A 71 4.35 4.65 -2.24
C VAL A 71 3.68 3.56 -1.42
N ILE A 72 3.65 3.72 -0.11
CA ILE A 72 3.17 2.68 0.78
C ILE A 72 2.06 3.23 1.67
N TYR A 73 0.90 2.59 1.59
CA TYR A 73 -0.22 2.92 2.46
C TYR A 73 -0.20 2.03 3.69
N ALA A 74 -0.36 2.62 4.86
CA ALA A 74 -0.49 1.88 6.12
C ALA A 74 -1.24 2.78 7.09
N ASP A 75 -1.64 2.22 8.24
CA ASP A 75 -2.33 3.04 9.23
C ASP A 75 -1.36 3.95 9.97
N LEU A 76 -0.19 3.43 10.29
CA LEU A 76 0.82 4.17 11.04
C LEU A 76 2.18 4.00 10.39
N CYS A 77 3.11 4.87 10.77
CA CYS A 77 4.48 4.79 10.25
C CYS A 77 5.44 5.12 11.38
N THR A 78 6.38 4.22 11.65
CA THR A 78 7.42 4.45 12.64
C THR A 78 8.77 4.75 12.01
N LEU A 79 8.86 4.76 10.68
CA LEU A 79 10.10 5.17 10.03
C LEU A 79 10.27 6.67 10.17
N SER A 80 11.49 7.10 10.43
CA SER A 80 11.78 8.52 10.52
C SER A 80 11.77 9.14 9.14
N ASP A 81 11.71 10.47 9.08
CA ASP A 81 11.78 11.17 7.80
C ASP A 81 13.06 10.82 7.07
N SER A 82 14.16 10.68 7.81
CA SER A 82 15.44 10.32 7.19
C SER A 82 15.38 8.94 6.56
N GLU A 83 14.73 8.01 7.24
CA GLU A 83 14.61 6.65 6.70
C GLU A 83 13.71 6.62 5.48
N LEU A 84 12.60 7.35 5.51
CA LEU A 84 11.71 7.42 4.37
C LEU A 84 12.45 7.99 3.16
N GLU A 85 13.24 9.03 3.39
CA GLU A 85 14.03 9.63 2.32
C GLU A 85 15.07 8.65 1.79
N ARG A 86 15.74 7.96 2.69
CA ARG A 86 16.80 7.04 2.29
C ARG A 86 16.28 5.92 1.40
N TYR A 87 15.07 5.43 1.71
CA TYR A 87 14.48 4.33 0.95
C TYR A 87 13.58 4.81 -0.18
N ASN A 88 13.46 6.15 -0.34
CA ASN A 88 12.58 6.75 -1.35
C ASN A 88 11.13 6.29 -1.17
N ILE A 89 10.68 6.30 0.08
CA ILE A 89 9.33 5.88 0.42
C ILE A 89 8.46 7.10 0.71
N THR A 90 7.28 7.13 0.11
CA THR A 90 6.23 8.08 0.47
C THR A 90 5.18 7.31 1.26
N PHE A 91 5.00 7.68 2.54
CA PHE A 91 3.99 7.05 3.38
C PHE A 91 2.68 7.78 3.21
N LYS A 92 1.60 7.00 3.02
CA LYS A 92 0.25 7.56 2.98
C LYS A 92 -0.63 6.78 3.95
N LYS A 93 -1.43 7.51 4.71
CA LYS A 93 -2.33 6.87 5.65
C LYS A 93 -3.48 6.23 4.91
N ILE A 94 -3.84 5.02 5.31
CA ILE A 94 -4.93 4.30 4.66
C ILE A 94 -6.22 5.08 4.83
N PRO A 95 -6.96 5.30 3.73
CA PRO A 95 -8.24 6.01 3.82
C PRO A 95 -9.33 5.06 4.32
N ARG A 96 -9.33 4.84 5.63
CA ARG A 96 -10.28 3.89 6.24
C ARG A 96 -11.73 4.28 5.98
N ASP A 97 -11.98 5.53 5.66
CA ASP A 97 -13.35 5.96 5.38
C ASP A 97 -13.95 5.24 4.19
N ILE A 98 -13.14 4.93 3.18
CA ILE A 98 -13.69 4.24 2.02
C ILE A 98 -13.99 2.79 2.32
N THR A 99 -13.46 2.26 3.43
CA THR A 99 -13.74 0.88 3.80
C THR A 99 -15.02 0.76 4.61
N LYS A 100 -15.65 1.87 4.92
CA LYS A 100 -16.87 1.90 5.70
C LYS A 100 -18.11 2.24 4.90
N LEU A 101 -17.95 2.44 3.63
CA LEU A 101 -19.07 2.85 2.77
C LEU A 101 -19.89 1.68 2.28
#